data_4ae574cb997dc9c86dc7f0f782577428
#
_entry.id   4ae574cb997dc9c86dc7f0f782577428
#
_cell.length_a   1.000
_cell.length_b   1.000
_cell.length_c   1.000
_cell.angle_alpha   90.00
_cell.angle_beta   90.00
_cell.angle_gamma   90.00
#
_symmetry.space_group_name_H-M   'P 1'
#
loop_
_entity.id
_entity.type
_entity.pdbx_description
1 polymer ?
#
loop_
_entity_poly.entity_id
_entity_poly.type
_entity_poly.pdbx_seq_one_letter_code
_entity_poly.pdbx_strand_id
1 'polypeptide(L)'
;MTVSLPPCRLLTVMRRPFSLLLGSLLGITVLLIGATPSWAYPFWAQQNYASPREATGKLVCANCHLAKKATHVEVPQAVFPDTVFKAVVEIPYDTSIQQVSGDGSPTGLNVGAVVMLPDGFTLAPQDRLSDELKEETAGIFYTQYSDDQPNILLVGPLPGDQHQEIVFPILSPDPGTDRSVHFGKYQLHVGGNRGRGQVYPTGEKSNNGAFTAPAAGKVSAITPGDNGVSVVDITADDGSTVSETVPAGPTVMVAVGDVVAAGAALTNDPNVGGFGQLDAEIVLQNPVRIYGLLAFFAAIALAQIMLVLKKRQVEKVQAAEGI
;
A
#
# COMPACT_ATOMS: atom_id res chain seq x y z
N MET A 1 62.29 11.95 -67.17
CA MET A 1 61.37 10.81 -66.97
C MET A 1 61.16 10.63 -65.51
N THR A 2 60.09 11.23 -64.99
CA THR A 2 59.71 11.12 -63.57
C THR A 2 58.50 10.17 -63.50
N VAL A 3 58.70 9.00 -62.87
CA VAL A 3 57.65 7.99 -62.63
C VAL A 3 56.94 8.38 -61.34
N SER A 4 55.64 8.72 -61.45
CA SER A 4 54.77 8.94 -60.31
C SER A 4 54.09 7.63 -59.92
N LEU A 5 54.26 7.21 -58.69
CA LEU A 5 53.55 6.10 -58.04
C LEU A 5 52.16 6.55 -57.58
N PRO A 6 51.11 5.73 -57.71
CA PRO A 6 49.77 6.07 -57.27
C PRO A 6 49.61 5.85 -55.74
N PRO A 7 48.78 6.65 -55.06
CA PRO A 7 48.60 6.51 -53.60
C PRO A 7 47.75 5.28 -53.26
N CYS A 8 48.15 4.63 -52.19
CA CYS A 8 47.60 3.41 -51.62
C CYS A 8 46.14 3.59 -51.18
N ARG A 9 45.18 2.95 -51.86
CA ARG A 9 43.70 2.96 -51.59
C ARG A 9 43.27 1.96 -50.53
N LEU A 10 44.18 1.34 -49.77
CA LEU A 10 43.83 0.24 -48.84
C LEU A 10 43.36 0.69 -47.46
N LEU A 11 43.57 1.95 -47.07
CA LEU A 11 43.21 2.44 -45.71
C LEU A 11 41.77 2.92 -45.51
N THR A 12 41.00 3.07 -46.59
CA THR A 12 39.64 3.66 -46.54
C THR A 12 38.54 2.61 -46.38
N VAL A 13 38.80 1.32 -46.69
CA VAL A 13 37.79 0.25 -46.66
C VAL A 13 37.62 -0.33 -45.25
N MET A 14 38.65 -0.29 -44.38
CA MET A 14 38.57 -0.83 -43.01
C MET A 14 37.94 0.12 -41.97
N ARG A 15 37.78 1.40 -42.27
CA ARG A 15 37.19 2.38 -41.31
C ARG A 15 35.66 2.32 -41.22
N ARG A 16 34.95 1.88 -42.28
CA ARG A 16 33.49 1.85 -42.30
C ARG A 16 32.82 0.77 -41.42
N PRO A 17 33.31 -0.48 -41.35
CA PRO A 17 32.70 -1.47 -40.47
C PRO A 17 32.96 -1.20 -39.00
N PHE A 18 34.11 -0.59 -38.67
CA PHE A 18 34.45 -0.28 -37.28
C PHE A 18 33.58 0.88 -36.69
N SER A 19 33.28 1.89 -37.50
CA SER A 19 32.43 3.00 -37.09
C SER A 19 30.94 2.56 -36.97
N LEU A 20 30.48 1.63 -37.75
CA LEU A 20 29.13 1.03 -37.65
C LEU A 20 29.01 0.13 -36.41
N LEU A 21 30.04 -0.66 -36.09
CA LEU A 21 30.10 -1.47 -34.87
C LEU A 21 30.17 -0.61 -33.63
N LEU A 22 30.98 0.46 -33.64
CA LEU A 22 31.07 1.40 -32.51
C LEU A 22 29.78 2.18 -32.31
N GLY A 23 29.11 2.59 -33.38
CA GLY A 23 27.81 3.26 -33.35
C GLY A 23 26.68 2.37 -32.83
N SER A 24 26.66 1.08 -33.26
CA SER A 24 25.68 0.12 -32.73
C SER A 24 25.93 -0.25 -31.28
N LEU A 25 27.20 -0.38 -30.84
CA LEU A 25 27.55 -0.63 -29.45
C LEU A 25 27.16 0.56 -28.56
N LEU A 26 27.42 1.79 -29.01
CA LEU A 26 27.01 3.01 -28.30
C LEU A 26 25.49 3.14 -28.20
N GLY A 27 24.77 2.81 -29.29
CA GLY A 27 23.30 2.78 -29.34
C GLY A 27 22.69 1.78 -28.35
N ILE A 28 23.26 0.57 -28.28
CA ILE A 28 22.81 -0.47 -27.33
C ILE A 28 23.13 -0.05 -25.88
N THR A 29 24.28 0.56 -25.65
CA THR A 29 24.65 1.05 -24.31
C THR A 29 23.73 2.18 -23.84
N VAL A 30 23.33 3.11 -24.71
CA VAL A 30 22.37 4.17 -24.40
C VAL A 30 20.98 3.60 -24.14
N LEU A 31 20.56 2.57 -24.88
CA LEU A 31 19.28 1.86 -24.63
C LEU A 31 19.28 1.12 -23.29
N LEU A 32 20.41 0.55 -22.86
CA LEU A 32 20.52 -0.16 -21.58
C LEU A 32 20.64 0.79 -20.38
N ILE A 33 21.20 2.00 -20.56
CA ILE A 33 21.32 3.03 -19.49
C ILE A 33 19.99 3.78 -19.33
N GLY A 34 19.15 3.84 -20.37
CA GLY A 34 17.84 4.52 -20.36
C GLY A 34 16.69 3.71 -19.75
N ALA A 35 16.90 2.43 -19.42
CA ALA A 35 15.89 1.63 -18.73
C ALA A 35 15.93 1.97 -17.23
N THR A 36 15.26 3.06 -16.85
CA THR A 36 14.90 3.29 -15.45
C THR A 36 14.00 2.12 -15.02
N PRO A 37 14.26 1.47 -13.88
CA PRO A 37 13.32 0.49 -13.37
C PRO A 37 11.96 1.17 -13.25
N SER A 38 10.95 0.61 -13.90
CA SER A 38 9.56 1.05 -13.77
C SER A 38 9.10 0.70 -12.35
N TRP A 39 9.26 1.62 -11.46
CA TRP A 39 8.72 1.55 -10.09
C TRP A 39 7.22 1.80 -10.19
N ALA A 40 6.47 0.77 -10.49
CA ALA A 40 5.01 0.81 -10.55
C ALA A 40 4.44 0.85 -9.12
N TYR A 41 4.64 2.03 -8.36
CA TYR A 41 4.18 1.97 -7.00
C TYR A 41 4.11 3.32 -6.28
N PRO A 42 3.33 3.43 -5.29
CA PRO A 42 2.04 4.12 -5.08
C PRO A 42 1.96 5.48 -5.76
N PHE A 43 2.89 5.74 -6.57
CA PHE A 43 3.12 6.84 -7.47
C PHE A 43 1.83 7.36 -8.18
N TRP A 44 0.94 6.43 -8.57
CA TRP A 44 -0.33 6.82 -9.17
C TRP A 44 -1.24 7.58 -8.20
N ALA A 45 -1.27 7.19 -6.92
CA ALA A 45 -2.03 7.91 -5.91
C ALA A 45 -1.41 9.28 -5.64
N GLN A 46 -0.10 9.35 -5.46
CA GLN A 46 0.64 10.59 -5.22
C GLN A 46 0.49 11.60 -6.37
N GLN A 47 0.47 11.13 -7.63
CA GLN A 47 0.32 12.00 -8.81
C GLN A 47 -1.10 12.52 -9.03
N ASN A 48 -2.11 11.72 -8.69
CA ASN A 48 -3.49 12.05 -9.03
C ASN A 48 -4.30 12.63 -7.87
N TYR A 49 -3.80 12.52 -6.63
CA TYR A 49 -4.50 12.99 -5.43
C TYR A 49 -3.55 13.76 -4.52
N ALA A 50 -3.87 15.00 -4.22
CA ALA A 50 -3.10 15.82 -3.27
C ALA A 50 -3.16 15.28 -1.82
N SER A 51 -4.23 14.54 -1.48
CA SER A 51 -4.38 13.86 -0.21
C SER A 51 -4.79 12.40 -0.44
N PRO A 52 -4.21 11.43 0.26
CA PRO A 52 -4.60 10.02 0.13
C PRO A 52 -5.94 9.70 0.79
N ARG A 53 -6.54 10.63 1.54
CA ARG A 53 -7.82 10.46 2.23
C ARG A 53 -8.83 11.50 1.80
N GLU A 54 -9.98 11.04 1.32
CA GLU A 54 -11.11 11.88 0.95
C GLU A 54 -11.84 12.41 2.20
N ALA A 55 -12.63 13.47 2.03
CA ALA A 55 -13.44 14.03 3.12
C ALA A 55 -14.45 13.01 3.71
N THR A 56 -14.83 11.99 2.93
CA THR A 56 -15.66 10.86 3.36
C THR A 56 -14.94 9.88 4.30
N GLY A 57 -13.62 10.03 4.45
CA GLY A 57 -12.77 9.08 5.17
C GLY A 57 -12.25 7.92 4.33
N LYS A 58 -12.65 7.83 3.05
CA LYS A 58 -12.18 6.81 2.14
C LYS A 58 -10.74 7.09 1.72
N LEU A 59 -9.89 6.07 1.71
CA LEU A 59 -8.55 6.15 1.14
C LEU A 59 -8.62 6.00 -0.39
N VAL A 60 -7.91 6.87 -1.11
CA VAL A 60 -7.97 6.94 -2.58
C VAL A 60 -7.51 5.66 -3.29
N CYS A 61 -6.74 4.81 -2.62
CA CYS A 61 -6.34 3.50 -3.13
C CYS A 61 -7.56 2.64 -3.53
N ALA A 62 -8.69 2.79 -2.81
CA ALA A 62 -9.94 2.13 -3.11
C ALA A 62 -10.63 2.62 -4.40
N ASN A 63 -10.11 3.67 -5.06
CA ASN A 63 -10.61 4.13 -6.35
C ASN A 63 -10.10 3.26 -7.52
N CYS A 64 -8.98 2.56 -7.31
CA CYS A 64 -8.41 1.64 -8.28
C CYS A 64 -8.53 0.17 -7.84
N HIS A 65 -8.39 -0.11 -6.52
CA HIS A 65 -8.57 -1.43 -5.93
C HIS A 65 -9.99 -1.58 -5.39
N LEU A 66 -10.92 -1.96 -6.26
CA LEU A 66 -12.37 -1.83 -6.02
C LEU A 66 -12.91 -2.88 -5.04
N ALA A 67 -12.29 -4.07 -4.97
CA ALA A 67 -12.74 -5.12 -4.08
C ALA A 67 -12.35 -4.81 -2.62
N LYS A 68 -13.34 -4.84 -1.73
CA LYS A 68 -13.11 -4.66 -0.29
C LYS A 68 -12.54 -5.95 0.32
N LYS A 69 -11.41 -5.84 1.02
CA LYS A 69 -10.75 -6.93 1.74
C LYS A 69 -10.42 -6.51 3.18
N ALA A 70 -10.22 -7.51 4.05
CA ALA A 70 -9.81 -7.25 5.43
C ALA A 70 -8.40 -6.67 5.49
N THR A 71 -8.19 -5.72 6.40
CA THR A 71 -6.88 -5.20 6.81
C THR A 71 -6.97 -4.95 8.31
N HIS A 72 -5.93 -5.32 9.05
CA HIS A 72 -5.85 -5.09 10.49
C HIS A 72 -4.66 -4.21 10.79
N VAL A 73 -4.66 -3.61 11.96
CA VAL A 73 -3.54 -2.82 12.47
C VAL A 73 -3.37 -3.09 13.95
N GLU A 74 -2.14 -3.39 14.34
CA GLU A 74 -1.74 -3.45 15.74
C GLU A 74 -0.92 -2.21 16.09
N VAL A 75 -1.35 -1.50 17.11
CA VAL A 75 -0.65 -0.34 17.68
C VAL A 75 -0.76 -0.36 19.20
N PRO A 76 0.21 0.17 19.95
CA PRO A 76 0.08 0.36 21.38
C PRO A 76 -1.11 1.27 21.71
N GLN A 77 -1.89 0.92 22.73
CA GLN A 77 -2.99 1.79 23.19
C GLN A 77 -2.48 3.14 23.69
N ALA A 78 -1.25 3.19 24.21
CA ALA A 78 -0.64 4.39 24.75
C ALA A 78 0.88 4.38 24.51
N VAL A 79 1.42 5.56 24.22
CA VAL A 79 2.86 5.80 24.04
C VAL A 79 3.30 7.00 24.88
N PHE A 80 4.57 7.02 25.27
CA PHE A 80 5.18 8.16 25.91
C PHE A 80 5.77 9.13 24.88
N PRO A 81 6.02 10.40 25.25
CA PRO A 81 6.73 11.35 24.41
C PRO A 81 8.11 10.85 24.03
N ASP A 82 8.57 11.23 22.83
CA ASP A 82 9.91 10.92 22.30
C ASP A 82 10.28 9.44 22.40
N THR A 83 9.32 8.54 22.16
CA THR A 83 9.56 7.08 22.16
C THR A 83 9.27 6.46 20.82
N VAL A 84 10.06 5.45 20.45
CA VAL A 84 9.82 4.64 19.27
C VAL A 84 8.88 3.48 19.62
N PHE A 85 7.88 3.28 18.79
CA PHE A 85 6.96 2.15 18.86
C PHE A 85 6.68 1.59 17.46
N LYS A 86 6.14 0.38 17.39
CA LYS A 86 5.75 -0.21 16.12
C LYS A 86 4.24 -0.14 15.89
N ALA A 87 3.84 0.14 14.65
CA ALA A 87 2.53 -0.16 14.11
C ALA A 87 2.69 -1.29 13.10
N VAL A 88 1.92 -2.35 13.24
CA VAL A 88 1.95 -3.51 12.34
C VAL A 88 0.68 -3.49 11.51
N VAL A 89 0.82 -3.42 10.19
CA VAL A 89 -0.29 -3.48 9.24
C VAL A 89 -0.38 -4.91 8.71
N GLU A 90 -1.48 -5.60 9.02
CA GLU A 90 -1.74 -6.94 8.55
C GLU A 90 -2.61 -6.91 7.29
N ILE A 91 -2.19 -7.65 6.28
CA ILE A 91 -2.82 -7.74 4.96
C ILE A 91 -3.11 -9.21 4.65
N PRO A 92 -4.09 -9.83 5.32
CA PRO A 92 -4.33 -11.25 5.20
C PRO A 92 -4.89 -11.63 3.83
N TYR A 93 -4.33 -12.66 3.22
CA TYR A 93 -4.86 -13.30 2.02
C TYR A 93 -4.33 -14.73 1.89
N ASP A 94 -4.95 -15.54 1.04
CA ASP A 94 -4.49 -16.89 0.73
C ASP A 94 -3.32 -16.83 -0.27
N THR A 95 -2.11 -17.16 0.18
CA THR A 95 -0.88 -17.10 -0.62
C THR A 95 -0.82 -18.15 -1.73
N SER A 96 -1.72 -19.14 -1.72
CA SER A 96 -1.80 -20.16 -2.78
C SER A 96 -2.48 -19.65 -4.06
N ILE A 97 -3.21 -18.53 -3.97
CA ILE A 97 -3.90 -17.95 -5.12
C ILE A 97 -2.97 -17.04 -5.94
N GLN A 98 -3.22 -17.02 -7.24
CA GLN A 98 -2.51 -16.17 -8.19
C GLN A 98 -3.46 -15.18 -8.85
N GLN A 99 -2.95 -14.00 -9.16
CA GLN A 99 -3.63 -12.99 -9.96
C GLN A 99 -3.15 -13.03 -11.40
N VAL A 100 -3.86 -12.34 -12.29
CA VAL A 100 -3.38 -12.10 -13.65
C VAL A 100 -2.39 -10.93 -13.68
N SER A 101 -1.30 -11.09 -14.40
CA SER A 101 -0.35 -10.01 -14.72
C SER A 101 -0.87 -9.15 -15.87
N GLY A 102 -0.13 -8.12 -16.28
CA GLY A 102 -0.53 -7.24 -17.37
C GLY A 102 -0.65 -7.93 -18.72
N ASP A 103 0.09 -9.02 -18.94
CA ASP A 103 0.06 -9.86 -20.15
C ASP A 103 -0.92 -11.04 -20.04
N GLY A 104 -1.67 -11.15 -18.95
CA GLY A 104 -2.63 -12.22 -18.69
C GLY A 104 -2.04 -13.48 -18.06
N SER A 105 -0.72 -13.57 -17.84
CA SER A 105 -0.10 -14.71 -17.19
C SER A 105 -0.39 -14.74 -15.69
N PRO A 106 -0.42 -15.93 -15.05
CA PRO A 106 -0.58 -16.03 -13.59
C PRO A 106 0.66 -15.51 -12.86
N THR A 107 0.46 -14.77 -11.76
CA THR A 107 1.55 -14.28 -10.91
C THR A 107 1.11 -14.20 -9.45
N GLY A 108 2.07 -14.21 -8.52
CA GLY A 108 1.81 -13.95 -7.11
C GLY A 108 1.28 -12.54 -6.86
N LEU A 109 0.66 -12.32 -5.71
CA LEU A 109 0.18 -11.01 -5.32
C LEU A 109 1.30 -10.22 -4.64
N ASN A 110 1.42 -8.97 -5.01
CA ASN A 110 2.17 -8.00 -4.21
C ASN A 110 1.23 -7.34 -3.19
N VAL A 111 1.82 -6.90 -2.08
CA VAL A 111 1.14 -6.14 -1.04
C VAL A 111 1.74 -4.75 -0.90
N GLY A 112 0.98 -3.86 -0.31
CA GLY A 112 1.43 -2.52 0.04
C GLY A 112 0.52 -1.92 1.10
N ALA A 113 1.07 -0.99 1.86
CA ALA A 113 0.36 -0.31 2.93
C ALA A 113 0.52 1.20 2.85
N VAL A 114 -0.48 1.90 3.36
CA VAL A 114 -0.44 3.32 3.69
C VAL A 114 -0.77 3.48 5.16
N VAL A 115 0.05 4.27 5.86
CA VAL A 115 -0.19 4.67 7.24
C VAL A 115 -0.18 6.19 7.30
N MET A 116 -1.31 6.78 7.67
CA MET A 116 -1.45 8.20 7.91
C MET A 116 -1.36 8.43 9.42
N LEU A 117 -0.21 8.90 9.85
CA LEU A 117 0.06 9.23 11.23
C LEU A 117 -0.59 10.58 11.60
N PRO A 118 -0.94 10.79 12.86
CA PRO A 118 -1.33 12.11 13.34
C PRO A 118 -0.17 13.10 13.23
N ASP A 119 -0.50 14.40 13.23
CA ASP A 119 0.51 15.46 13.20
C ASP A 119 1.52 15.33 14.33
N GLY A 120 2.78 15.52 14.01
CA GLY A 120 3.92 15.39 14.91
C GLY A 120 4.49 13.98 15.05
N PHE A 121 3.75 12.93 14.70
CA PHE A 121 4.28 11.57 14.61
C PHE A 121 5.04 11.40 13.30
N THR A 122 6.17 10.72 13.34
CA THR A 122 7.05 10.54 12.17
C THR A 122 7.58 9.12 12.07
N LEU A 123 8.14 8.77 10.92
CA LEU A 123 8.96 7.57 10.80
C LEU A 123 10.18 7.70 11.74
N ALA A 124 10.42 6.67 12.54
CA ALA A 124 11.56 6.69 13.44
C ALA A 124 12.88 6.64 12.67
N PRO A 125 13.86 7.50 12.99
CA PRO A 125 15.16 7.46 12.37
C PRO A 125 15.93 6.18 12.76
N GLN A 126 16.80 5.72 11.88
CA GLN A 126 17.49 4.42 12.00
C GLN A 126 18.33 4.26 13.26
N ASP A 127 18.91 5.35 13.75
CA ASP A 127 19.71 5.41 14.98
C ASP A 127 18.88 5.27 16.27
N ARG A 128 17.56 5.47 16.17
CA ARG A 128 16.61 5.31 17.28
C ARG A 128 15.99 3.91 17.32
N LEU A 129 16.19 3.07 16.30
CA LEU A 129 15.61 1.72 16.25
C LEU A 129 16.39 0.75 17.15
N SER A 130 15.64 -0.10 17.86
CA SER A 130 16.21 -1.29 18.50
C SER A 130 16.73 -2.27 17.45
N ASP A 131 17.62 -3.18 17.84
CA ASP A 131 18.14 -4.18 16.92
C ASP A 131 17.03 -5.10 16.38
N GLU A 132 16.03 -5.42 17.19
CA GLU A 132 14.82 -6.14 16.79
C GLU A 132 14.04 -5.40 15.71
N LEU A 133 13.77 -4.09 15.90
CA LEU A 133 13.06 -3.29 14.90
C LEU A 133 13.87 -3.12 13.61
N LYS A 134 15.19 -3.05 13.68
CA LYS A 134 16.04 -3.03 12.49
C LYS A 134 15.94 -4.33 11.68
N GLU A 135 15.86 -5.46 12.37
CA GLU A 135 15.67 -6.78 11.73
C GLU A 135 14.27 -6.89 11.10
N GLU A 136 13.21 -6.54 11.86
CA GLU A 136 11.82 -6.58 11.38
C GLU A 136 11.57 -5.63 10.18
N THR A 137 12.32 -4.54 10.07
CA THR A 137 12.17 -3.54 9.00
C THR A 137 13.22 -3.67 7.90
N ALA A 138 14.09 -4.68 7.98
CA ALA A 138 15.15 -4.89 6.99
C ALA A 138 14.57 -5.13 5.60
N GLY A 139 15.07 -4.39 4.61
CA GLY A 139 14.62 -4.49 3.22
C GLY A 139 13.28 -3.80 2.91
N ILE A 140 12.61 -3.20 3.90
CA ILE A 140 11.40 -2.41 3.68
C ILE A 140 11.80 -0.95 3.39
N PHE A 141 11.30 -0.44 2.27
CA PHE A 141 11.51 0.96 1.88
C PHE A 141 10.24 1.77 2.16
N TYR A 142 10.36 2.76 3.04
CA TYR A 142 9.28 3.68 3.40
C TYR A 142 9.37 4.94 2.58
N THR A 143 8.28 5.32 1.92
CA THR A 143 8.17 6.56 1.15
C THR A 143 7.16 7.48 1.81
N GLN A 144 7.47 8.75 1.93
CA GLN A 144 6.48 9.76 2.31
C GLN A 144 5.53 10.02 1.14
N TYR A 145 4.28 10.32 1.43
CA TYR A 145 3.28 10.61 0.40
C TYR A 145 3.61 11.85 -0.42
N SER A 146 4.04 12.90 0.26
CA SER A 146 4.60 14.12 -0.32
C SER A 146 5.52 14.81 0.68
N ASP A 147 6.32 15.77 0.22
CA ASP A 147 7.20 16.57 1.07
C ASP A 147 6.40 17.39 2.11
N ASP A 148 5.18 17.80 1.77
CA ASP A 148 4.28 18.54 2.66
C ASP A 148 3.54 17.65 3.67
N GLN A 149 3.60 16.33 3.50
CA GLN A 149 2.89 15.34 4.32
C GLN A 149 3.84 14.22 4.78
N PRO A 150 4.88 14.55 5.55
CA PRO A 150 5.90 13.58 5.99
C PRO A 150 5.36 12.54 6.99
N ASN A 151 4.20 12.80 7.58
CA ASN A 151 3.47 11.91 8.48
C ASN A 151 2.63 10.85 7.75
N ILE A 152 2.57 10.87 6.41
CA ILE A 152 1.88 9.86 5.62
C ILE A 152 2.92 8.96 4.96
N LEU A 153 2.93 7.70 5.36
CA LEU A 153 3.93 6.71 4.96
C LEU A 153 3.34 5.67 4.03
N LEU A 154 4.08 5.33 3.00
CA LEU A 154 3.74 4.34 2.00
C LEU A 154 4.80 3.25 1.96
N VAL A 155 4.37 2.01 1.81
CA VAL A 155 5.24 0.84 1.63
C VAL A 155 4.71 -0.04 0.51
N GLY A 156 5.62 -0.60 -0.28
CA GLY A 156 5.34 -1.57 -1.32
C GLY A 156 5.70 -1.07 -2.72
N PRO A 157 5.51 -1.89 -3.80
CA PRO A 157 5.02 -3.27 -3.72
C PRO A 157 6.05 -4.18 -3.04
N LEU A 158 5.58 -5.04 -2.15
CA LEU A 158 6.38 -6.10 -1.55
C LEU A 158 5.79 -7.46 -1.98
N PRO A 159 6.63 -8.52 -2.13
CA PRO A 159 6.12 -9.87 -2.32
C PRO A 159 5.19 -10.25 -1.18
N GLY A 160 3.93 -10.55 -1.49
CA GLY A 160 2.92 -10.72 -0.45
C GLY A 160 3.04 -12.03 0.31
N ASP A 161 3.65 -13.06 -0.27
CA ASP A 161 3.95 -14.33 0.39
C ASP A 161 4.90 -14.18 1.58
N GLN A 162 5.71 -13.12 1.58
CA GLN A 162 6.71 -12.82 2.62
C GLN A 162 6.31 -11.63 3.52
N HIS A 163 5.32 -10.82 3.12
CA HIS A 163 5.02 -9.54 3.76
C HIS A 163 3.52 -9.36 4.03
N GLN A 164 2.84 -10.38 4.56
CA GLN A 164 1.45 -10.21 5.01
C GLN A 164 1.35 -9.25 6.22
N GLU A 165 2.44 -9.07 6.94
CA GLU A 165 2.61 -8.08 8.00
C GLU A 165 3.69 -7.08 7.59
N ILE A 166 3.38 -5.79 7.71
CA ILE A 166 4.31 -4.70 7.41
C ILE A 166 4.47 -3.87 8.68
N VAL A 167 5.69 -3.84 9.21
CA VAL A 167 6.03 -3.09 10.42
C VAL A 167 6.42 -1.67 10.06
N PHE A 168 5.81 -0.70 10.74
CA PHE A 168 6.15 0.71 10.66
C PHE A 168 6.75 1.16 11.99
N PRO A 169 8.06 1.49 12.05
CA PRO A 169 8.69 2.07 13.22
C PRO A 169 8.32 3.56 13.32
N ILE A 170 7.61 3.93 14.37
CA ILE A 170 7.05 5.28 14.52
C ILE A 170 7.69 5.94 15.73
N LEU A 171 8.08 7.21 15.58
CA LEU A 171 8.53 8.07 16.65
C LEU A 171 7.37 8.98 17.10
N SER A 172 7.04 8.93 18.38
CA SER A 172 6.05 9.82 18.98
C SER A 172 6.64 11.21 19.24
N PRO A 173 5.84 12.28 19.08
CA PRO A 173 6.29 13.64 19.37
C PRO A 173 6.42 13.91 20.89
N ASP A 174 7.15 14.95 21.23
CA ASP A 174 7.24 15.45 22.61
C ASP A 174 6.55 16.83 22.74
N PRO A 175 5.38 16.92 23.40
CA PRO A 175 4.71 18.19 23.68
C PRO A 175 5.53 19.16 24.55
N GLY A 176 6.61 18.70 25.17
CA GLY A 176 7.56 19.56 25.88
C GLY A 176 8.42 20.40 24.95
N THR A 177 8.73 19.89 23.78
CA THR A 177 9.55 20.56 22.75
C THR A 177 8.72 21.11 21.60
N ASP A 178 7.63 20.43 21.22
CA ASP A 178 6.70 20.85 20.17
C ASP A 178 5.33 21.22 20.76
N ARG A 179 5.05 22.53 20.81
CA ARG A 179 3.80 23.07 21.36
C ARG A 179 2.59 22.91 20.41
N SER A 180 2.77 22.49 19.19
CA SER A 180 1.67 22.17 18.26
C SER A 180 0.99 20.86 18.62
N VAL A 181 1.68 20.00 19.38
CA VAL A 181 1.20 18.68 19.81
C VAL A 181 0.77 18.73 21.28
N HIS A 182 -0.26 17.98 21.62
CA HIS A 182 -0.81 17.93 22.98
C HIS A 182 -0.84 16.49 23.50
N PHE A 183 -0.80 16.32 24.82
CA PHE A 183 -1.12 15.03 25.42
C PHE A 183 -2.59 14.71 25.19
N GLY A 184 -2.89 13.54 24.66
CA GLY A 184 -4.26 13.18 24.33
C GLY A 184 -4.37 11.97 23.42
N LYS A 185 -5.57 11.82 22.86
CA LYS A 185 -5.94 10.73 21.97
C LYS A 185 -5.78 11.19 20.53
N TYR A 186 -5.13 10.38 19.74
CA TYR A 186 -4.85 10.61 18.33
C TYR A 186 -5.38 9.46 17.49
N GLN A 187 -5.87 9.77 16.31
CA GLN A 187 -6.28 8.78 15.31
C GLN A 187 -5.21 8.61 14.26
N LEU A 188 -4.96 7.36 13.88
CA LEU A 188 -4.21 7.03 12.67
C LEU A 188 -5.12 6.26 11.70
N HIS A 189 -4.88 6.45 10.41
CA HIS A 189 -5.64 5.79 9.36
C HIS A 189 -4.72 4.87 8.58
N VAL A 190 -5.18 3.66 8.35
CA VAL A 190 -4.37 2.61 7.71
C VAL A 190 -5.11 2.03 6.53
N GLY A 191 -4.38 1.77 5.46
CA GLY A 191 -4.87 1.02 4.31
C GLY A 191 -3.88 -0.07 3.91
N GLY A 192 -4.43 -1.23 3.57
CA GLY A 192 -3.66 -2.38 3.08
C GLY A 192 -4.18 -2.87 1.74
N ASN A 193 -3.29 -3.00 0.79
CA ASN A 193 -3.54 -3.48 -0.55
C ASN A 193 -2.91 -4.84 -0.78
N ARG A 194 -3.62 -5.73 -1.52
CA ARG A 194 -3.08 -6.95 -2.11
C ARG A 194 -3.54 -7.07 -3.53
N GLY A 195 -2.59 -7.41 -4.41
CA GLY A 195 -2.84 -7.58 -5.83
C GLY A 195 -3.00 -6.27 -6.61
N ARG A 196 -3.31 -6.43 -7.90
CA ARG A 196 -3.43 -5.33 -8.87
C ARG A 196 -4.80 -4.64 -8.77
N GLY A 197 -4.84 -3.36 -9.16
CA GLY A 197 -6.08 -2.61 -9.30
C GLY A 197 -6.91 -3.06 -10.51
N GLN A 198 -8.21 -2.76 -10.49
CA GLN A 198 -9.18 -3.03 -11.55
C GLN A 198 -9.33 -1.86 -12.52
N VAL A 199 -8.94 -0.67 -12.08
CA VAL A 199 -9.03 0.57 -12.85
C VAL A 199 -7.68 1.29 -12.80
N TYR A 200 -7.26 1.84 -13.93
CA TYR A 200 -6.12 2.75 -14.00
C TYR A 200 -6.54 4.18 -13.63
N PRO A 201 -5.61 5.08 -13.24
CA PRO A 201 -5.93 6.49 -12.95
C PRO A 201 -6.57 7.23 -14.12
N THR A 202 -6.37 6.78 -15.35
CA THR A 202 -7.03 7.29 -16.56
C THR A 202 -8.52 6.98 -16.62
N GLY A 203 -9.01 6.08 -15.73
CA GLY A 203 -10.36 5.55 -15.76
C GLY A 203 -10.53 4.30 -16.62
N GLU A 204 -9.48 3.87 -17.30
CA GLU A 204 -9.50 2.65 -18.11
C GLU A 204 -9.53 1.39 -17.23
N LYS A 205 -10.28 0.37 -17.65
CA LYS A 205 -10.29 -0.93 -16.99
C LYS A 205 -8.96 -1.65 -17.18
N SER A 206 -8.44 -2.25 -16.12
CA SER A 206 -7.33 -3.20 -16.25
C SER A 206 -7.85 -4.59 -16.61
N ASN A 207 -6.97 -5.48 -17.02
CA ASN A 207 -7.33 -6.89 -17.24
C ASN A 207 -7.57 -7.69 -15.93
N ASN A 208 -7.45 -7.04 -14.77
CA ASN A 208 -7.71 -7.65 -13.48
C ASN A 208 -9.13 -7.34 -12.97
N GLY A 209 -10.12 -7.56 -13.81
CA GLY A 209 -11.53 -7.37 -13.49
C GLY A 209 -12.43 -7.94 -14.57
N ALA A 210 -13.73 -8.02 -14.26
CA ALA A 210 -14.73 -8.54 -15.20
C ALA A 210 -15.05 -7.53 -16.31
N PHE A 211 -15.24 -8.00 -17.52
CA PHE A 211 -15.73 -7.25 -18.67
C PHE A 211 -17.22 -7.51 -18.85
N THR A 212 -17.97 -6.46 -19.15
CA THR A 212 -19.45 -6.49 -19.18
C THR A 212 -19.96 -6.01 -20.53
N ALA A 213 -21.15 -6.45 -20.90
CA ALA A 213 -21.81 -6.06 -22.13
C ALA A 213 -22.09 -4.54 -22.17
N PRO A 214 -21.61 -3.80 -23.15
CA PRO A 214 -21.83 -2.35 -23.28
C PRO A 214 -23.28 -2.01 -23.63
N ALA A 215 -23.99 -2.95 -24.26
CA ALA A 215 -25.39 -2.80 -24.62
C ALA A 215 -26.15 -4.13 -24.42
N ALA A 216 -27.47 -4.06 -24.32
CA ALA A 216 -28.31 -5.26 -24.41
C ALA A 216 -28.39 -5.74 -25.87
N GLY A 217 -28.42 -7.05 -26.06
CA GLY A 217 -28.48 -7.63 -27.38
C GLY A 217 -28.10 -9.10 -27.43
N LYS A 218 -27.84 -9.58 -28.63
CA LYS A 218 -27.40 -10.96 -28.88
C LYS A 218 -25.91 -10.97 -29.25
N VAL A 219 -25.12 -11.84 -28.62
CA VAL A 219 -23.73 -12.08 -29.00
C VAL A 219 -23.69 -12.61 -30.44
N SER A 220 -23.19 -11.79 -31.35
CA SER A 220 -23.15 -12.12 -32.81
C SER A 220 -21.85 -12.77 -33.22
N ALA A 221 -20.72 -12.37 -32.59
CA ALA A 221 -19.42 -12.98 -32.84
C ALA A 221 -18.52 -12.91 -31.62
N ILE A 222 -17.57 -13.85 -31.54
CA ILE A 222 -16.46 -13.82 -30.59
C ILE A 222 -15.20 -14.10 -31.41
N THR A 223 -14.41 -13.06 -31.60
CA THR A 223 -13.21 -13.13 -32.48
C THR A 223 -11.96 -13.13 -31.61
N PRO A 224 -11.18 -14.20 -31.59
CA PRO A 224 -9.87 -14.21 -30.95
C PRO A 224 -8.91 -13.30 -31.72
N GLY A 225 -8.22 -12.44 -31.00
CA GLY A 225 -7.15 -11.58 -31.50
C GLY A 225 -5.78 -12.07 -31.06
N ASP A 226 -4.76 -11.25 -31.32
CA ASP A 226 -3.38 -11.54 -30.92
C ASP A 226 -3.18 -11.45 -29.39
N ASN A 227 -2.19 -12.18 -28.87
CA ASN A 227 -1.75 -12.14 -27.47
C ASN A 227 -2.87 -12.40 -26.44
N GLY A 228 -3.86 -13.26 -26.77
CA GLY A 228 -4.93 -13.63 -25.84
C GLY A 228 -6.06 -12.59 -25.70
N VAL A 229 -6.06 -11.54 -26.50
CA VAL A 229 -7.18 -10.60 -26.60
C VAL A 229 -8.34 -11.27 -27.33
N SER A 230 -9.58 -10.93 -26.97
CA SER A 230 -10.79 -11.36 -27.67
C SER A 230 -11.71 -10.17 -27.88
N VAL A 231 -12.43 -10.14 -29.01
CA VAL A 231 -13.46 -9.14 -29.28
C VAL A 231 -14.82 -9.84 -29.26
N VAL A 232 -15.73 -9.34 -28.43
CA VAL A 232 -17.10 -9.82 -28.33
C VAL A 232 -18.03 -8.80 -28.99
N ASP A 233 -18.66 -9.17 -30.08
CA ASP A 233 -19.62 -8.35 -30.82
C ASP A 233 -21.04 -8.65 -30.33
N ILE A 234 -21.77 -7.60 -29.99
CA ILE A 234 -23.15 -7.68 -29.52
C ILE A 234 -24.04 -6.89 -30.48
N THR A 235 -25.01 -7.56 -31.09
CA THR A 235 -26.00 -6.91 -31.94
C THR A 235 -27.23 -6.59 -31.11
N ALA A 236 -27.55 -5.32 -30.96
CA ALA A 236 -28.72 -4.83 -30.26
C ALA A 236 -30.00 -5.04 -31.10
N ASP A 237 -31.19 -4.89 -30.49
CA ASP A 237 -32.48 -5.09 -31.14
C ASP A 237 -32.74 -4.11 -32.31
N ASP A 238 -32.10 -2.96 -32.33
CA ASP A 238 -32.15 -1.96 -33.42
C ASP A 238 -31.24 -2.31 -34.61
N GLY A 239 -30.51 -3.43 -34.54
CA GLY A 239 -29.58 -3.89 -35.54
C GLY A 239 -28.16 -3.28 -35.47
N SER A 240 -27.90 -2.38 -34.51
CA SER A 240 -26.56 -1.85 -34.26
C SER A 240 -25.67 -2.92 -33.62
N THR A 241 -24.37 -2.90 -33.97
CA THR A 241 -23.40 -3.80 -33.36
C THR A 241 -22.41 -2.99 -32.52
N VAL A 242 -22.23 -3.40 -31.26
CA VAL A 242 -21.25 -2.83 -30.34
C VAL A 242 -20.24 -3.90 -29.96
N SER A 243 -18.95 -3.55 -30.01
CA SER A 243 -17.88 -4.48 -29.69
C SER A 243 -17.29 -4.18 -28.31
N GLU A 244 -17.04 -5.21 -27.51
CA GLU A 244 -16.25 -5.14 -26.27
C GLU A 244 -14.94 -5.87 -26.47
N THR A 245 -13.82 -5.19 -26.21
CA THR A 245 -12.49 -5.78 -26.28
C THR A 245 -12.11 -6.34 -24.92
N VAL A 246 -11.94 -7.64 -24.84
CA VAL A 246 -11.51 -8.37 -23.64
C VAL A 246 -10.00 -8.60 -23.75
N PRO A 247 -9.17 -7.99 -22.88
CA PRO A 247 -7.73 -8.24 -22.87
C PRO A 247 -7.38 -9.64 -22.36
N ALA A 248 -6.13 -10.04 -22.51
CA ALA A 248 -5.63 -11.30 -21.96
C ALA A 248 -5.80 -11.37 -20.44
N GLY A 249 -6.22 -12.51 -19.93
CA GLY A 249 -6.42 -12.80 -18.50
C GLY A 249 -7.85 -13.20 -18.17
N PRO A 250 -8.87 -12.34 -18.31
CA PRO A 250 -10.27 -12.73 -18.15
C PRO A 250 -10.70 -13.77 -19.20
N THR A 251 -11.44 -14.78 -18.75
CA THR A 251 -11.98 -15.82 -19.63
C THR A 251 -13.38 -15.43 -20.09
N VAL A 252 -13.64 -15.40 -21.38
CA VAL A 252 -14.97 -15.19 -21.95
C VAL A 252 -15.89 -16.35 -21.55
N MET A 253 -17.05 -16.04 -20.95
CA MET A 253 -18.01 -17.00 -20.43
C MET A 253 -19.28 -17.11 -21.28
N VAL A 254 -19.49 -16.19 -22.22
CA VAL A 254 -20.63 -16.19 -23.13
C VAL A 254 -20.31 -16.91 -24.44
N ALA A 255 -21.33 -17.39 -25.12
CA ALA A 255 -21.23 -18.04 -26.43
C ALA A 255 -21.96 -17.21 -27.52
N VAL A 256 -21.57 -17.42 -28.77
CA VAL A 256 -22.29 -16.84 -29.93
C VAL A 256 -23.74 -17.32 -29.89
N GLY A 257 -24.66 -16.38 -29.93
CA GLY A 257 -26.10 -16.65 -29.85
C GLY A 257 -26.72 -16.34 -28.48
N ASP A 258 -25.94 -16.16 -27.44
CA ASP A 258 -26.44 -15.77 -26.12
C ASP A 258 -27.07 -14.38 -26.14
N VAL A 259 -28.15 -14.21 -25.36
CA VAL A 259 -28.80 -12.91 -25.16
C VAL A 259 -28.28 -12.33 -23.85
N VAL A 260 -27.73 -11.14 -23.91
CA VAL A 260 -27.15 -10.43 -22.76
C VAL A 260 -27.86 -9.11 -22.52
N ALA A 261 -28.04 -8.75 -21.25
CA ALA A 261 -28.48 -7.42 -20.87
C ALA A 261 -27.28 -6.45 -20.83
N ALA A 262 -27.53 -5.16 -20.98
CA ALA A 262 -26.51 -4.15 -20.74
C ALA A 262 -25.94 -4.29 -19.31
N GLY A 263 -24.60 -4.32 -19.19
CA GLY A 263 -23.90 -4.53 -17.92
C GLY A 263 -23.78 -6.00 -17.48
N ALA A 264 -24.35 -6.97 -18.24
CA ALA A 264 -24.18 -8.39 -17.95
C ALA A 264 -22.70 -8.80 -18.11
N ALA A 265 -22.20 -9.69 -17.26
CA ALA A 265 -20.84 -10.17 -17.32
C ALA A 265 -20.60 -10.98 -18.61
N LEU A 266 -19.60 -10.60 -19.38
CA LEU A 266 -19.10 -11.34 -20.55
C LEU A 266 -17.98 -12.29 -20.17
N THR A 267 -17.26 -11.98 -19.06
CA THR A 267 -16.14 -12.75 -18.59
C THR A 267 -16.28 -13.13 -17.14
N ASN A 268 -15.44 -14.07 -16.66
CA ASN A 268 -15.20 -14.23 -15.23
C ASN A 268 -14.50 -12.96 -14.66
N ASP A 269 -14.50 -12.83 -13.34
CA ASP A 269 -13.67 -11.85 -12.63
C ASP A 269 -12.37 -12.53 -12.17
N PRO A 270 -11.21 -12.21 -12.78
CA PRO A 270 -9.93 -12.77 -12.35
C PRO A 270 -9.38 -12.12 -11.09
N ASN A 271 -10.04 -11.08 -10.56
CA ASN A 271 -9.55 -10.37 -9.39
C ASN A 271 -9.65 -11.22 -8.12
N VAL A 272 -8.51 -11.46 -7.50
CA VAL A 272 -8.39 -12.16 -6.20
C VAL A 272 -7.93 -11.22 -5.10
N GLY A 273 -7.43 -10.05 -5.47
CA GLY A 273 -6.92 -9.02 -4.58
C GLY A 273 -7.98 -8.07 -4.03
N GLY A 274 -7.53 -6.92 -3.56
CA GLY A 274 -8.38 -5.83 -3.10
C GLY A 274 -7.73 -4.97 -2.02
N PHE A 275 -8.49 -4.00 -1.54
CA PHE A 275 -8.06 -2.98 -0.58
C PHE A 275 -8.92 -3.03 0.69
N GLY A 276 -8.26 -2.89 1.84
CA GLY A 276 -8.90 -2.69 3.12
C GLY A 276 -8.39 -1.43 3.79
N GLN A 277 -9.22 -0.79 4.60
CA GLN A 277 -8.82 0.33 5.45
C GLN A 277 -9.40 0.19 6.84
N LEU A 278 -8.69 0.74 7.82
CA LEU A 278 -9.07 0.74 9.23
C LEU A 278 -8.54 2.00 9.91
N ASP A 279 -9.26 2.47 10.92
CA ASP A 279 -8.83 3.53 11.80
C ASP A 279 -8.42 2.93 13.15
N ALA A 280 -7.33 3.43 13.74
CA ALA A 280 -6.87 3.06 15.06
C ALA A 280 -6.61 4.31 15.92
N GLU A 281 -6.51 4.12 17.22
CA GLU A 281 -6.33 5.21 18.18
C GLU A 281 -5.12 4.95 19.06
N ILE A 282 -4.33 6.00 19.30
CA ILE A 282 -3.16 5.99 20.18
C ILE A 282 -3.31 7.11 21.19
N VAL A 283 -2.97 6.86 22.44
CA VAL A 283 -2.94 7.90 23.47
C VAL A 283 -1.49 8.31 23.73
N LEU A 284 -1.17 9.59 23.45
CA LEU A 284 0.09 10.18 23.89
C LEU A 284 -0.02 10.53 25.37
N GLN A 285 0.62 9.74 26.22
CA GLN A 285 0.52 9.79 27.68
C GLN A 285 1.39 10.90 28.27
N ASN A 286 0.84 11.59 29.26
CA ASN A 286 1.61 12.52 30.09
C ASN A 286 2.24 11.77 31.27
N PRO A 287 3.59 11.63 31.34
CA PRO A 287 4.26 10.92 32.41
C PRO A 287 3.99 11.57 33.80
N VAL A 288 3.95 12.89 33.85
CA VAL A 288 3.69 13.63 35.12
C VAL A 288 2.30 13.32 35.67
N ARG A 289 1.30 13.23 34.78
CA ARG A 289 -0.07 12.83 35.18
C ARG A 289 -0.10 11.41 35.73
N ILE A 290 0.63 10.48 35.14
CA ILE A 290 0.67 9.07 35.59
C ILE A 290 1.31 9.00 36.97
N TYR A 291 2.47 9.62 37.18
CA TYR A 291 3.14 9.66 38.48
C TYR A 291 2.29 10.38 39.54
N GLY A 292 1.62 11.47 39.19
CA GLY A 292 0.69 12.17 40.07
C GLY A 292 -0.47 11.28 40.52
N LEU A 293 -1.07 10.51 39.59
CA LEU A 293 -2.14 9.56 39.93
C LEU A 293 -1.64 8.42 40.83
N LEU A 294 -0.45 7.88 40.56
CA LEU A 294 0.15 6.84 41.41
C LEU A 294 0.40 7.33 42.81
N ALA A 295 0.96 8.54 42.94
CA ALA A 295 1.18 9.17 44.24
C ALA A 295 -0.16 9.42 45.00
N PHE A 296 -1.19 9.87 44.28
CA PHE A 296 -2.53 10.06 44.85
C PHE A 296 -3.13 8.75 45.36
N PHE A 297 -3.09 7.67 44.57
CA PHE A 297 -3.59 6.38 45.04
C PHE A 297 -2.77 5.79 46.18
N ALA A 298 -1.44 5.98 46.19
CA ALA A 298 -0.60 5.59 47.31
C ALA A 298 -0.98 6.35 48.59
N ALA A 299 -1.24 7.65 48.51
CA ALA A 299 -1.68 8.47 49.67
C ALA A 299 -3.05 8.00 50.18
N ILE A 300 -4.02 7.69 49.30
CA ILE A 300 -5.31 7.15 49.72
C ILE A 300 -5.13 5.78 50.41
N ALA A 301 -4.33 4.90 49.86
CA ALA A 301 -4.07 3.57 50.43
C ALA A 301 -3.45 3.70 51.86
N LEU A 302 -2.46 4.59 52.01
CA LEU A 302 -1.85 4.86 53.30
C LEU A 302 -2.88 5.41 54.29
N ALA A 303 -3.72 6.35 53.88
CA ALA A 303 -4.78 6.90 54.73
C ALA A 303 -5.76 5.79 55.19
N GLN A 304 -6.17 4.88 54.29
CA GLN A 304 -7.04 3.76 54.66
C GLN A 304 -6.36 2.81 55.64
N ILE A 305 -5.09 2.48 55.43
CA ILE A 305 -4.32 1.66 56.37
C ILE A 305 -4.26 2.31 57.76
N MET A 306 -3.95 3.61 57.82
CA MET A 306 -3.90 4.33 59.08
C MET A 306 -5.25 4.34 59.80
N LEU A 307 -6.36 4.54 59.09
CA LEU A 307 -7.71 4.47 59.68
C LEU A 307 -8.02 3.08 60.23
N VAL A 308 -7.66 2.00 59.54
CA VAL A 308 -7.83 0.62 60.04
C VAL A 308 -6.97 0.36 61.27
N LEU A 309 -5.72 0.80 61.27
CA LEU A 309 -4.83 0.66 62.43
C LEU A 309 -5.35 1.44 63.64
N LYS A 310 -5.80 2.69 63.41
CA LYS A 310 -6.42 3.50 64.47
C LYS A 310 -7.68 2.84 65.05
N LYS A 311 -8.57 2.32 64.20
CA LYS A 311 -9.76 1.57 64.61
C LYS A 311 -9.37 0.37 65.48
N ARG A 312 -8.42 -0.45 65.06
CA ARG A 312 -7.93 -1.61 65.81
C ARG A 312 -7.32 -1.20 67.15
N GLN A 313 -6.62 -0.08 67.21
CA GLN A 313 -6.06 0.47 68.49
C GLN A 313 -7.17 0.87 69.42
N VAL A 314 -8.19 1.61 68.96
CA VAL A 314 -9.36 2.00 69.77
C VAL A 314 -10.10 0.77 70.29
N GLU A 315 -10.38 -0.22 69.44
CA GLU A 315 -11.03 -1.48 69.85
C GLU A 315 -10.24 -2.24 70.92
N LYS A 316 -8.89 -2.25 70.83
CA LYS A 316 -8.05 -2.85 71.90
C LYS A 316 -8.11 -2.07 73.22
N VAL A 317 -8.15 -0.75 73.19
CA VAL A 317 -8.28 0.08 74.39
C VAL A 317 -9.66 -0.14 75.00
N GLN A 318 -10.72 -0.09 74.23
CA GLN A 318 -12.09 -0.34 74.72
C GLN A 318 -12.22 -1.74 75.33
N ALA A 319 -11.67 -2.75 74.72
CA ALA A 319 -11.69 -4.10 75.25
C ALA A 319 -10.88 -4.23 76.60
N ALA A 320 -9.80 -3.43 76.74
CA ALA A 320 -9.03 -3.37 77.99
C ALA A 320 -9.72 -2.63 79.12
N GLU A 321 -10.55 -1.62 78.75
CA GLU A 321 -11.33 -0.82 79.71
C GLU A 321 -12.72 -1.43 80.09
N GLY A 322 -13.07 -2.53 79.39
CA GLY A 322 -14.33 -3.25 79.69
C GLY A 322 -15.60 -2.56 79.15
N ILE A 323 -15.42 -1.66 78.15
CA ILE A 323 -16.51 -0.93 77.48
C ILE A 323 -16.85 -1.61 76.17
#